data_6fd2e9da25c28b3ab20b216679aa6a98
#
_entry.id   6fd2e9da25c28b3ab20b216679aa6a98
#
_cell.length_a   1.000
_cell.length_b   1.000
_cell.length_c   1.000
_cell.angle_alpha   90.00
_cell.angle_beta   90.00
_cell.angle_gamma   90.00
#
_symmetry.space_group_name_H-M   'P 1'
#
loop_
_entity.id
_entity.type
_entity.pdbx_description
1 polymer ?
#
loop_
_entity_poly.entity_id
_entity_poly.type
_entity_poly.pdbx_seq_one_letter_code
_entity_poly.pdbx_strand_id
1 'polypeptide(L)'
;MNKFKETKMLGFSVPFFLIMVVVFIAISMTGSMLGSFVGALGFALIVGTLIGWIGDRIPVWKDWLGGGMLLASIGTSALVMFHVIPQESADILSDFNNNMGFLDLYILVLITGAILSIDRKLLIRAFAGFIPAILGAVAVSALFTAIGAIVCGVSPLEAQLNVMLPIMGGGNGAGCIPMSSMWGEVTGNDPQEWYAPAFAVMSLGNLVSVFSAALLDRLGKKYPSITGNGVMMKGDVQVKGAEDPKDVKIGIGEYASGFALGLIPIEIRAGARGMQQFFAKYMSFPLMVAIGAGTNLMDYVQAFTIPNLVMIVACVVGAMLGAVLIGSTFFKFYPVEIAITAGLDMAGGGGSGDVQILGASHRMELMSFAQISSRIGGAIMLIIASVLFGMM
;
A
#
# COMPACT_ATOMS: atom_id res chain seq x y z
N MET A 1 -37.21 6.37 -6.27
CA MET A 1 -37.19 4.91 -6.05
C MET A 1 -36.63 4.09 -7.21
N ASN A 2 -36.49 4.63 -8.44
CA ASN A 2 -35.99 3.86 -9.60
C ASN A 2 -34.45 3.76 -9.76
N LYS A 3 -33.66 4.69 -9.22
CA LYS A 3 -32.18 4.65 -9.37
C LYS A 3 -31.49 3.48 -8.63
N PHE A 4 -32.09 2.96 -7.56
CA PHE A 4 -31.58 1.80 -6.83
C PHE A 4 -31.67 0.46 -7.61
N LYS A 5 -32.65 0.35 -8.52
CA LYS A 5 -32.83 -0.87 -9.34
C LYS A 5 -31.85 -0.96 -10.52
N GLU A 6 -31.31 0.17 -10.98
CA GLU A 6 -30.38 0.22 -12.11
C GLU A 6 -28.91 0.10 -11.68
N THR A 7 -28.59 0.34 -10.40
CA THR A 7 -27.23 0.19 -9.88
C THR A 7 -26.89 -1.29 -9.70
N LYS A 8 -25.82 -1.73 -10.34
CA LYS A 8 -25.31 -3.11 -10.19
C LYS A 8 -24.03 -3.10 -9.36
N MET A 9 -23.92 -4.06 -8.45
CA MET A 9 -22.71 -4.35 -7.65
C MET A 9 -22.18 -5.72 -8.06
N LEU A 10 -20.97 -5.79 -8.58
CA LEU A 10 -20.40 -7.02 -9.18
C LEU A 10 -21.30 -7.69 -10.24
N GLY A 11 -22.10 -6.87 -10.97
CA GLY A 11 -23.07 -7.38 -11.95
C GLY A 11 -24.46 -7.77 -11.40
N PHE A 12 -24.60 -7.87 -10.09
CA PHE A 12 -25.88 -8.20 -9.42
C PHE A 12 -26.70 -6.94 -9.08
N SER A 13 -28.02 -7.10 -8.99
CA SER A 13 -28.87 -6.04 -8.46
C SER A 13 -28.56 -5.76 -6.97
N VAL A 14 -28.67 -4.52 -6.52
CA VAL A 14 -28.37 -4.14 -5.13
C VAL A 14 -29.11 -4.97 -4.10
N PRO A 15 -30.43 -5.26 -4.23
CA PRO A 15 -31.12 -6.09 -3.25
C PRO A 15 -30.55 -7.52 -3.17
N PHE A 16 -30.26 -8.14 -4.30
CA PHE A 16 -29.67 -9.48 -4.32
C PHE A 16 -28.26 -9.48 -3.71
N PHE A 17 -27.47 -8.46 -4.01
CA PHE A 17 -26.14 -8.29 -3.45
C PHE A 17 -26.18 -8.14 -1.92
N LEU A 18 -27.12 -7.37 -1.37
CA LEU A 18 -27.30 -7.23 0.07
C LEU A 18 -27.73 -8.54 0.75
N ILE A 19 -28.54 -9.37 0.09
CA ILE A 19 -28.86 -10.71 0.60
C ILE A 19 -27.57 -11.54 0.68
N MET A 20 -26.70 -11.51 -0.32
CA MET A 20 -25.42 -12.21 -0.29
C MET A 20 -24.55 -11.73 0.87
N VAL A 21 -24.47 -10.43 1.11
CA VAL A 21 -23.71 -9.86 2.24
C VAL A 21 -24.24 -10.42 3.57
N VAL A 22 -25.56 -10.40 3.78
CA VAL A 22 -26.19 -10.94 5.01
C VAL A 22 -25.87 -12.42 5.19
N VAL A 23 -25.94 -13.21 4.13
CA VAL A 23 -25.61 -14.64 4.15
C VAL A 23 -24.15 -14.86 4.54
N PHE A 24 -23.21 -14.14 3.93
CA PHE A 24 -21.78 -14.30 4.24
C PHE A 24 -21.44 -13.85 5.68
N ILE A 25 -22.04 -12.76 6.15
CA ILE A 25 -21.86 -12.33 7.54
C ILE A 25 -22.47 -13.37 8.50
N ALA A 26 -23.66 -13.90 8.22
CA ALA A 26 -24.28 -14.93 9.04
C ALA A 26 -23.42 -16.22 9.09
N ILE A 27 -22.86 -16.65 7.96
CA ILE A 27 -21.94 -17.79 7.91
C ILE A 27 -20.69 -17.50 8.76
N SER A 28 -20.12 -16.29 8.66
CA SER A 28 -18.98 -15.88 9.47
C SER A 28 -19.30 -15.92 10.97
N MET A 29 -20.48 -15.44 11.37
CA MET A 29 -20.91 -15.43 12.79
C MET A 29 -21.18 -16.81 13.36
N THR A 30 -21.45 -17.81 12.53
CA THR A 30 -21.66 -19.21 12.99
C THR A 30 -20.34 -20.00 13.11
N GLY A 31 -19.19 -19.39 12.86
CA GLY A 31 -17.89 -20.08 12.80
C GLY A 31 -17.75 -21.03 11.61
N SER A 32 -18.71 -21.02 10.68
CA SER A 32 -18.73 -21.92 9.52
C SER A 32 -18.03 -21.33 8.29
N MET A 33 -17.20 -20.31 8.46
CA MET A 33 -16.43 -19.76 7.36
C MET A 33 -15.43 -20.80 6.84
N LEU A 34 -15.49 -21.06 5.54
CA LEU A 34 -14.61 -22.04 4.91
C LEU A 34 -13.17 -21.55 5.00
N GLY A 35 -12.34 -22.24 5.76
CA GLY A 35 -10.88 -22.00 5.89
C GLY A 35 -10.11 -22.34 4.62
N SER A 36 -10.64 -21.95 3.46
CA SER A 36 -10.04 -22.16 2.15
C SER A 36 -9.87 -20.84 1.42
N PHE A 37 -8.93 -20.80 0.49
CA PHE A 37 -8.71 -19.64 -0.37
C PHE A 37 -10.00 -19.13 -1.03
N VAL A 38 -10.84 -20.03 -1.53
CA VAL A 38 -12.09 -19.69 -2.21
C VAL A 38 -13.12 -19.09 -1.27
N GLY A 39 -13.26 -19.66 -0.06
CA GLY A 39 -14.17 -19.16 0.96
C GLY A 39 -13.81 -17.76 1.45
N ALA A 40 -12.53 -17.57 1.79
CA ALA A 40 -12.00 -16.29 2.22
C ALA A 40 -12.09 -15.22 1.12
N LEU A 41 -11.75 -15.56 -0.14
CA LEU A 41 -11.91 -14.67 -1.29
C LEU A 41 -13.38 -14.26 -1.51
N GLY A 42 -14.30 -15.23 -1.43
CA GLY A 42 -15.74 -14.98 -1.60
C GLY A 42 -16.28 -14.00 -0.53
N PHE A 43 -15.94 -14.23 0.73
CA PHE A 43 -16.30 -13.35 1.84
C PHE A 43 -15.72 -11.95 1.64
N ALA A 44 -14.41 -11.87 1.42
CA ALA A 44 -13.69 -10.60 1.27
C ALA A 44 -14.19 -9.80 0.05
N LEU A 45 -14.53 -10.48 -1.06
CA LEU A 45 -15.05 -9.84 -2.27
C LEU A 45 -16.42 -9.19 -2.01
N ILE A 46 -17.31 -9.90 -1.34
CA ILE A 46 -18.69 -9.44 -1.11
C ILE A 46 -18.71 -8.34 -0.05
N VAL A 47 -18.09 -8.57 1.10
CA VAL A 47 -18.05 -7.61 2.21
C VAL A 47 -17.24 -6.39 1.81
N GLY A 48 -16.07 -6.59 1.18
CA GLY A 48 -15.19 -5.51 0.72
C GLY A 48 -15.84 -4.62 -0.33
N THR A 49 -16.57 -5.21 -1.28
CA THR A 49 -17.33 -4.44 -2.28
C THR A 49 -18.40 -3.56 -1.62
N LEU A 50 -19.10 -4.06 -0.58
CA LEU A 50 -20.08 -3.24 0.14
C LEU A 50 -19.42 -2.08 0.87
N ILE A 51 -18.39 -2.37 1.66
CA ILE A 51 -17.69 -1.35 2.47
C ILE A 51 -17.04 -0.32 1.53
N GLY A 52 -16.38 -0.78 0.46
CA GLY A 52 -15.81 0.09 -0.56
C GLY A 52 -16.84 1.00 -1.22
N TRP A 53 -17.99 0.42 -1.60
CA TRP A 53 -19.09 1.17 -2.18
C TRP A 53 -19.66 2.25 -1.24
N ILE A 54 -19.70 1.98 0.07
CA ILE A 54 -20.08 2.96 1.10
C ILE A 54 -19.03 4.07 1.18
N GLY A 55 -17.74 3.71 1.28
CA GLY A 55 -16.64 4.67 1.42
C GLY A 55 -16.54 5.64 0.25
N ASP A 56 -16.77 5.15 -0.97
CA ASP A 56 -16.76 5.98 -2.18
C ASP A 56 -17.97 6.94 -2.27
N ARG A 57 -18.97 6.80 -1.41
CA ARG A 57 -20.15 7.68 -1.34
C ARG A 57 -20.13 8.70 -0.23
N ILE A 58 -19.27 8.52 0.75
CA ILE A 58 -19.08 9.51 1.84
C ILE A 58 -18.20 10.64 1.30
N PRO A 59 -18.71 11.88 1.08
CA PRO A 59 -17.98 12.93 0.35
C PRO A 59 -16.62 13.26 0.98
N VAL A 60 -16.57 13.45 2.31
CA VAL A 60 -15.32 13.75 3.02
C VAL A 60 -14.35 12.58 2.94
N TRP A 61 -14.84 11.35 3.12
CA TRP A 61 -14.02 10.15 3.09
C TRP A 61 -13.44 9.88 1.71
N LYS A 62 -14.27 9.98 0.67
CA LYS A 62 -13.86 9.80 -0.73
C LYS A 62 -12.76 10.78 -1.15
N ASP A 63 -12.93 12.05 -0.78
CA ASP A 63 -12.09 13.13 -1.31
C ASP A 63 -10.83 13.40 -0.48
N TRP A 64 -10.80 12.98 0.81
CA TRP A 64 -9.73 13.33 1.74
C TRP A 64 -9.03 12.12 2.35
N LEU A 65 -9.70 10.98 2.45
CA LEU A 65 -9.24 9.85 3.25
C LEU A 65 -9.02 8.58 2.42
N GLY A 66 -8.88 8.67 1.10
CA GLY A 66 -8.60 7.51 0.25
C GLY A 66 -9.80 6.64 -0.13
N GLY A 67 -11.04 7.15 0.09
CA GLY A 67 -12.26 6.53 -0.42
C GLY A 67 -12.55 5.14 0.14
N GLY A 68 -13.15 4.32 -0.72
CA GLY A 68 -13.57 2.96 -0.36
C GLY A 68 -12.46 2.02 0.02
N MET A 69 -11.26 2.24 -0.48
CA MET A 69 -10.09 1.39 -0.19
C MET A 69 -9.71 1.45 1.29
N LEU A 70 -9.54 2.66 1.81
CA LEU A 70 -9.20 2.84 3.22
C LEU A 70 -10.36 2.42 4.14
N LEU A 71 -11.62 2.72 3.74
CA LEU A 71 -12.77 2.28 4.54
C LEU A 71 -12.86 0.74 4.58
N ALA A 72 -12.54 0.03 3.50
CA ALA A 72 -12.52 -1.42 3.49
C ALA A 72 -11.48 -1.97 4.49
N SER A 73 -10.31 -1.38 4.60
CA SER A 73 -9.29 -1.80 5.55
C SER A 73 -9.67 -1.44 6.99
N ILE A 74 -9.79 -0.14 7.32
CA ILE A 74 -10.07 0.31 8.70
C ILE A 74 -11.45 -0.15 9.17
N GLY A 75 -12.45 -0.15 8.27
CA GLY A 75 -13.80 -0.60 8.60
C GLY A 75 -13.84 -2.09 8.96
N THR A 76 -13.07 -2.93 8.25
CA THR A 76 -12.97 -4.34 8.61
C THR A 76 -12.26 -4.53 9.95
N SER A 77 -11.16 -3.83 10.21
CA SER A 77 -10.52 -3.83 11.53
C SER A 77 -11.50 -3.44 12.64
N ALA A 78 -12.32 -2.42 12.41
CA ALA A 78 -13.35 -2.00 13.35
C ALA A 78 -14.42 -3.09 13.55
N LEU A 79 -14.90 -3.74 12.46
CA LEU A 79 -15.87 -4.83 12.56
C LEU A 79 -15.30 -6.02 13.36
N VAL A 80 -14.03 -6.32 13.25
CA VAL A 80 -13.34 -7.34 14.07
C VAL A 80 -13.26 -6.87 15.53
N MET A 81 -12.81 -5.66 15.79
CA MET A 81 -12.70 -5.07 17.13
C MET A 81 -14.04 -5.06 17.87
N PHE A 82 -15.15 -4.78 17.18
CA PHE A 82 -16.50 -4.80 17.76
C PHE A 82 -17.17 -6.18 17.71
N HIS A 83 -16.43 -7.23 17.38
CA HIS A 83 -16.90 -8.63 17.31
C HIS A 83 -18.09 -8.85 16.33
N VAL A 84 -18.26 -7.97 15.34
CA VAL A 84 -19.21 -8.20 14.23
C VAL A 84 -18.68 -9.28 13.29
N ILE A 85 -17.36 -9.26 13.04
CA ILE A 85 -16.64 -10.37 12.43
C ILE A 85 -15.94 -11.11 13.58
N PRO A 86 -16.26 -12.40 13.81
CA PRO A 86 -15.59 -13.21 14.83
C PRO A 86 -14.09 -13.29 14.59
N GLN A 87 -13.31 -13.44 15.67
CA GLN A 87 -11.85 -13.53 15.60
C GLN A 87 -11.38 -14.69 14.70
N GLU A 88 -12.04 -15.84 14.80
CA GLU A 88 -11.74 -17.01 13.95
C GLU A 88 -11.85 -16.67 12.44
N SER A 89 -12.87 -15.91 12.05
CA SER A 89 -13.03 -15.45 10.66
C SER A 89 -12.00 -14.41 10.27
N ALA A 90 -11.60 -13.55 11.20
CA ALA A 90 -10.52 -12.58 10.98
C ALA A 90 -9.17 -13.28 10.78
N ASP A 91 -8.88 -14.32 11.56
CA ASP A 91 -7.67 -15.13 11.44
C ASP A 91 -7.62 -15.85 10.07
N ILE A 92 -8.75 -16.41 9.60
CA ILE A 92 -8.85 -16.99 8.25
C ILE A 92 -8.59 -15.95 7.16
N LEU A 93 -9.11 -14.73 7.30
CA LEU A 93 -8.87 -13.64 6.34
C LEU A 93 -7.41 -13.17 6.36
N SER A 94 -6.80 -13.12 7.54
CA SER A 94 -5.38 -12.81 7.69
C SER A 94 -4.51 -13.89 7.04
N ASP A 95 -4.84 -15.18 7.27
CA ASP A 95 -4.17 -16.32 6.62
C ASP A 95 -4.34 -16.29 5.10
N PHE A 96 -5.53 -15.97 4.61
CA PHE A 96 -5.79 -15.80 3.18
C PHE A 96 -4.87 -14.75 2.57
N ASN A 97 -4.66 -13.64 3.26
CA ASN A 97 -3.76 -12.59 2.80
C ASN A 97 -2.29 -13.03 2.78
N ASN A 98 -1.82 -13.58 3.90
CA ASN A 98 -0.40 -13.80 4.16
C ASN A 98 0.05 -15.25 3.81
N ASN A 99 -0.57 -16.25 4.41
CA ASN A 99 -0.12 -17.65 4.32
C ASN A 99 -0.65 -18.36 3.06
N MET A 100 -1.89 -18.05 2.62
CA MET A 100 -2.42 -18.57 1.37
C MET A 100 -1.95 -17.78 0.13
N GLY A 101 -1.19 -16.70 0.32
CA GLY A 101 -0.47 -15.99 -0.73
C GLY A 101 -1.32 -15.08 -1.62
N PHE A 102 -2.49 -14.61 -1.16
CA PHE A 102 -3.30 -13.70 -1.98
C PHE A 102 -2.64 -12.34 -2.18
N LEU A 103 -1.94 -11.80 -1.17
CA LEU A 103 -1.16 -10.57 -1.29
C LEU A 103 -0.06 -10.72 -2.35
N ASP A 104 0.68 -11.82 -2.31
CA ASP A 104 1.75 -12.07 -3.28
C ASP A 104 1.22 -12.24 -4.70
N LEU A 105 0.11 -12.96 -4.86
CA LEU A 105 -0.58 -13.09 -6.15
C LEU A 105 -1.03 -11.73 -6.68
N TYR A 106 -1.64 -10.90 -5.83
CA TYR A 106 -2.12 -9.57 -6.19
C TYR A 106 -0.95 -8.67 -6.64
N ILE A 107 0.12 -8.61 -5.84
CA ILE A 107 1.32 -7.84 -6.15
C ILE A 107 1.97 -8.34 -7.45
N LEU A 108 2.11 -9.66 -7.62
CA LEU A 108 2.70 -10.27 -8.82
C LEU A 108 1.95 -9.87 -10.10
N VAL A 109 0.62 -9.94 -10.08
CA VAL A 109 -0.22 -9.55 -11.22
C VAL A 109 -0.06 -8.07 -11.55
N LEU A 110 -0.05 -7.21 -10.52
CA LEU A 110 0.12 -5.76 -10.73
C LEU A 110 1.51 -5.41 -11.27
N ILE A 111 2.57 -6.00 -10.71
CA ILE A 111 3.95 -5.78 -11.17
C ILE A 111 4.11 -6.27 -12.63
N THR A 112 3.63 -7.48 -12.92
CA THR A 112 3.73 -8.07 -14.26
C THR A 112 3.05 -7.18 -15.28
N GLY A 113 1.81 -6.75 -15.01
CA GLY A 113 1.08 -5.84 -15.89
C GLY A 113 1.75 -4.49 -16.07
N ALA A 114 2.30 -3.92 -14.99
CA ALA A 114 3.03 -2.66 -15.03
C ALA A 114 4.33 -2.76 -15.84
N ILE A 115 5.18 -3.74 -15.53
CA ILE A 115 6.50 -3.90 -16.18
C ILE A 115 6.34 -4.22 -17.68
N LEU A 116 5.46 -5.14 -18.03
CA LEU A 116 5.23 -5.52 -19.43
C LEU A 116 4.59 -4.39 -20.26
N SER A 117 3.95 -3.42 -19.60
CA SER A 117 3.35 -2.26 -20.25
C SER A 117 4.34 -1.14 -20.55
N ILE A 118 5.51 -1.12 -19.89
CA ILE A 118 6.49 -0.03 -19.98
C ILE A 118 7.55 -0.36 -21.04
N ASP A 119 7.97 0.66 -21.80
CA ASP A 119 9.12 0.53 -22.69
C ASP A 119 10.40 0.24 -21.90
N ARG A 120 11.23 -0.71 -22.38
CA ARG A 120 12.46 -1.14 -21.68
C ARG A 120 13.44 0.01 -21.44
N LYS A 121 13.60 0.94 -22.40
CA LYS A 121 14.55 2.05 -22.26
C LYS A 121 14.06 3.04 -21.22
N LEU A 122 12.73 3.26 -21.19
CA LEU A 122 12.11 4.10 -20.19
C LEU A 122 12.23 3.48 -18.79
N LEU A 123 12.03 2.17 -18.67
CA LEU A 123 12.18 1.44 -17.42
C LEU A 123 13.60 1.57 -16.84
N ILE A 124 14.63 1.33 -17.66
CA ILE A 124 16.05 1.46 -17.24
C ILE A 124 16.35 2.90 -16.80
N ARG A 125 15.88 3.91 -17.56
CA ARG A 125 16.08 5.32 -17.23
C ARG A 125 15.37 5.69 -15.93
N ALA A 126 14.14 5.21 -15.73
CA ALA A 126 13.39 5.44 -14.51
C ALA A 126 14.12 4.85 -13.29
N PHE A 127 14.61 3.61 -13.38
CA PHE A 127 15.33 2.99 -12.27
C PHE A 127 16.65 3.73 -11.92
N ALA A 128 17.38 4.21 -12.90
CA ALA A 128 18.61 4.97 -12.65
C ALA A 128 18.39 6.26 -11.84
N GLY A 129 17.23 6.90 -11.99
CA GLY A 129 16.85 8.08 -11.20
C GLY A 129 16.10 7.75 -9.91
N PHE A 130 15.49 6.57 -9.84
CA PHE A 130 14.62 6.21 -8.74
C PHE A 130 15.38 5.86 -7.46
N ILE A 131 16.52 5.15 -7.58
CA ILE A 131 17.39 4.83 -6.44
C ILE A 131 17.92 6.10 -5.75
N PRO A 132 18.49 7.11 -6.47
CA PRO A 132 18.84 8.39 -5.85
C PRO A 132 17.66 9.09 -5.16
N ALA A 133 16.45 8.99 -5.71
CA ALA A 133 15.27 9.57 -5.08
C ALA A 133 14.91 8.86 -3.76
N ILE A 134 15.05 7.53 -3.67
CA ILE A 134 14.91 6.76 -2.43
C ILE A 134 15.95 7.22 -1.40
N LEU A 135 17.21 7.35 -1.79
CA LEU A 135 18.26 7.85 -0.89
C LEU A 135 17.96 9.27 -0.39
N GLY A 136 17.43 10.12 -1.27
CA GLY A 136 16.95 11.45 -0.89
C GLY A 136 15.81 11.40 0.12
N ALA A 137 14.86 10.49 -0.09
CA ALA A 137 13.77 10.27 0.84
C ALA A 137 14.29 9.85 2.22
N VAL A 138 15.21 8.91 2.29
CA VAL A 138 15.82 8.45 3.55
C VAL A 138 16.57 9.58 4.25
N ALA A 139 17.42 10.32 3.54
CA ALA A 139 18.24 11.38 4.13
C ALA A 139 17.39 12.54 4.68
N VAL A 140 16.40 13.00 3.92
CA VAL A 140 15.53 14.10 4.35
C VAL A 140 14.53 13.63 5.43
N SER A 141 14.08 12.38 5.38
CA SER A 141 13.28 11.77 6.44
C SER A 141 14.04 11.74 7.77
N ALA A 142 15.31 11.31 7.77
CA ALA A 142 16.17 11.34 8.95
C ALA A 142 16.31 12.74 9.52
N LEU A 143 16.56 13.74 8.67
CA LEU A 143 16.68 15.15 9.08
C LEU A 143 15.38 15.66 9.72
N PHE A 144 14.24 15.42 9.08
CA PHE A 144 12.93 15.89 9.57
C PHE A 144 12.53 15.19 10.87
N THR A 145 12.81 13.88 10.98
CA THR A 145 12.58 13.13 12.23
C THR A 145 13.43 13.69 13.37
N ALA A 146 14.70 14.01 13.11
CA ALA A 146 15.58 14.64 14.11
C ALA A 146 15.07 16.04 14.54
N ILE A 147 14.59 16.85 13.60
CA ILE A 147 13.97 18.16 13.91
C ILE A 147 12.70 17.95 14.74
N GLY A 148 11.83 17.02 14.38
CA GLY A 148 10.63 16.68 15.14
C GLY A 148 10.96 16.23 16.57
N ALA A 149 12.01 15.44 16.73
CA ALA A 149 12.49 15.00 18.03
C ALA A 149 12.94 16.17 18.92
N ILE A 150 13.77 17.08 18.37
CA ILE A 150 14.23 18.28 19.09
C ILE A 150 13.05 19.13 19.54
N VAL A 151 12.05 19.33 18.69
CA VAL A 151 10.83 20.09 19.02
C VAL A 151 10.05 19.43 20.15
N CYS A 152 10.05 18.10 20.21
CA CYS A 152 9.37 17.33 21.27
C CYS A 152 10.23 17.09 22.53
N GLY A 153 11.48 17.56 22.56
CA GLY A 153 12.39 17.31 23.68
C GLY A 153 12.90 15.86 23.76
N VAL A 154 12.85 15.12 22.66
CA VAL A 154 13.34 13.74 22.52
C VAL A 154 14.73 13.76 21.91
N SER A 155 15.58 12.79 22.28
CA SER A 155 16.89 12.63 21.66
C SER A 155 16.76 12.35 20.15
N PRO A 156 17.49 13.07 19.27
CA PRO A 156 17.49 12.77 17.83
C PRO A 156 17.87 11.33 17.50
N LEU A 157 18.83 10.75 18.22
CA LEU A 157 19.23 9.34 18.02
C LEU A 157 18.09 8.40 18.39
N GLU A 158 17.45 8.62 19.52
CA GLU A 158 16.30 7.81 19.95
C GLU A 158 15.14 7.88 18.94
N ALA A 159 14.89 9.05 18.35
CA ALA A 159 13.89 9.18 17.30
C ALA A 159 14.28 8.45 16.00
N GLN A 160 15.57 8.41 15.64
CA GLN A 160 16.01 7.58 14.51
C GLN A 160 15.74 6.09 14.79
N LEU A 161 16.11 5.62 15.97
CA LEU A 161 15.99 4.21 16.35
C LEU A 161 14.54 3.75 16.48
N ASN A 162 13.69 4.57 17.11
CA ASN A 162 12.34 4.13 17.49
C ASN A 162 11.22 4.67 16.58
N VAL A 163 11.52 5.63 15.67
CA VAL A 163 10.51 6.18 14.75
C VAL A 163 10.94 6.02 13.30
N MET A 164 12.11 6.53 12.92
CA MET A 164 12.53 6.54 11.52
C MET A 164 12.83 5.12 11.01
N LEU A 165 13.58 4.31 11.75
CA LEU A 165 13.92 2.94 11.36
C LEU A 165 12.66 2.08 11.14
N PRO A 166 11.69 2.02 12.09
CA PRO A 166 10.47 1.25 11.87
C PRO A 166 9.68 1.70 10.65
N ILE A 167 9.50 3.02 10.48
CA ILE A 167 8.68 3.59 9.41
C ILE A 167 9.32 3.34 8.03
N MET A 168 10.62 3.61 7.91
CA MET A 168 11.34 3.54 6.64
C MET A 168 11.90 2.14 6.35
N GLY A 169 11.67 1.16 7.23
CA GLY A 169 12.28 -0.17 7.17
C GLY A 169 11.78 -1.09 6.05
N GLY A 170 10.80 -0.67 5.26
CA GLY A 170 10.23 -1.51 4.18
C GLY A 170 9.23 -2.54 4.66
N GLY A 171 8.63 -2.34 5.84
CA GLY A 171 7.54 -3.14 6.37
C GLY A 171 7.90 -4.08 7.53
N ASN A 172 6.89 -4.82 7.99
CA ASN A 172 7.07 -5.69 9.14
C ASN A 172 8.09 -6.82 8.86
N GLY A 173 7.86 -7.59 7.80
CA GLY A 173 8.69 -8.75 7.48
C GLY A 173 10.10 -8.40 7.02
N ALA A 174 10.26 -7.34 6.21
CA ALA A 174 11.56 -6.91 5.69
C ALA A 174 12.30 -5.94 6.61
N GLY A 175 11.60 -5.26 7.51
CA GLY A 175 12.15 -4.22 8.38
C GLY A 175 12.06 -4.56 9.85
N CYS A 176 10.87 -4.43 10.48
CA CYS A 176 10.74 -4.50 11.93
C CYS A 176 11.22 -5.83 12.52
N ILE A 177 10.92 -6.98 11.92
CA ILE A 177 11.36 -8.27 12.43
C ILE A 177 12.90 -8.42 12.40
N PRO A 178 13.60 -8.24 11.24
CA PRO A 178 15.05 -8.35 11.26
C PRO A 178 15.73 -7.26 12.10
N MET A 179 15.18 -6.04 12.15
CA MET A 179 15.72 -4.98 13.03
C MET A 179 15.58 -5.33 14.50
N SER A 180 14.46 -5.94 14.94
CA SER A 180 14.30 -6.37 16.33
C SER A 180 15.31 -7.45 16.72
N SER A 181 15.58 -8.39 15.82
CA SER A 181 16.62 -9.40 16.03
C SER A 181 18.02 -8.77 16.16
N MET A 182 18.36 -7.81 15.29
CA MET A 182 19.63 -7.06 15.37
C MET A 182 19.73 -6.28 16.70
N TRP A 183 18.64 -5.65 17.11
CA TRP A 183 18.59 -4.91 18.37
C TRP A 183 18.83 -5.84 19.57
N GLY A 184 18.17 -7.00 19.59
CA GLY A 184 18.35 -8.03 20.62
C GLY A 184 19.77 -8.57 20.66
N GLU A 185 20.41 -8.82 19.52
CA GLU A 185 21.79 -9.27 19.42
C GLU A 185 22.78 -8.24 20.00
N VAL A 186 22.55 -6.95 19.74
CA VAL A 186 23.44 -5.87 20.21
C VAL A 186 23.25 -5.56 21.70
N THR A 187 21.99 -5.52 22.15
CA THR A 187 21.66 -5.10 23.53
C THR A 187 21.66 -6.27 24.53
N GLY A 188 21.53 -7.52 24.07
CA GLY A 188 21.33 -8.69 24.88
C GLY A 188 19.91 -8.80 25.49
N ASN A 189 18.98 -7.94 25.10
CA ASN A 189 17.60 -7.91 25.57
C ASN A 189 16.67 -8.76 24.68
N ASP A 190 15.43 -9.00 25.13
CA ASP A 190 14.43 -9.69 24.31
C ASP A 190 14.07 -8.82 23.09
N PRO A 191 14.21 -9.34 21.86
CA PRO A 191 13.80 -8.64 20.63
C PRO A 191 12.39 -8.06 20.66
N GLN A 192 11.47 -8.66 21.43
CA GLN A 192 10.08 -8.20 21.56
C GLN A 192 9.96 -6.82 22.25
N GLU A 193 10.92 -6.45 23.09
CA GLU A 193 10.91 -5.14 23.75
C GLU A 193 11.00 -3.99 22.76
N TRP A 194 11.78 -4.17 21.69
CA TRP A 194 11.86 -3.18 20.61
C TRP A 194 10.78 -3.40 19.54
N TYR A 195 10.47 -4.67 19.22
CA TYR A 195 9.53 -5.00 18.13
C TYR A 195 8.14 -4.44 18.35
N ALA A 196 7.55 -4.62 19.53
CA ALA A 196 6.17 -4.24 19.78
C ALA A 196 5.92 -2.72 19.61
N PRO A 197 6.71 -1.80 20.22
CA PRO A 197 6.56 -0.37 19.99
C PRO A 197 6.94 0.03 18.57
N ALA A 198 7.95 -0.58 17.95
CA ALA A 198 8.35 -0.30 16.58
C ALA A 198 7.25 -0.65 15.58
N PHE A 199 6.60 -1.81 15.75
CA PHE A 199 5.47 -2.23 14.91
C PHE A 199 4.28 -1.27 15.04
N ALA A 200 3.98 -0.80 16.26
CA ALA A 200 2.92 0.19 16.48
C ALA A 200 3.21 1.52 15.79
N VAL A 201 4.45 2.02 15.90
CA VAL A 201 4.91 3.25 15.22
C VAL A 201 4.89 3.08 13.69
N MET A 202 5.37 1.95 13.17
CA MET A 202 5.32 1.63 11.74
C MET A 202 3.86 1.62 11.23
N SER A 203 2.95 0.99 11.97
CA SER A 203 1.53 0.91 11.61
C SER A 203 0.87 2.29 11.53
N LEU A 204 1.18 3.15 12.50
CA LEU A 204 0.70 4.55 12.49
C LEU A 204 1.35 5.35 11.36
N GLY A 205 2.65 5.13 11.08
CA GLY A 205 3.37 5.71 9.94
C GLY A 205 2.74 5.34 8.59
N ASN A 206 2.35 4.07 8.43
CA ASN A 206 1.59 3.61 7.27
C ASN A 206 0.26 4.36 7.12
N LEU A 207 -0.49 4.52 8.20
CA LEU A 207 -1.76 5.26 8.18
C LEU A 207 -1.55 6.73 7.74
N VAL A 208 -0.54 7.41 8.29
CA VAL A 208 -0.17 8.78 7.90
C VAL A 208 0.24 8.82 6.42
N SER A 209 0.97 7.82 5.93
CA SER A 209 1.37 7.71 4.51
C SER A 209 0.16 7.54 3.60
N VAL A 210 -0.81 6.71 3.96
CA VAL A 210 -2.06 6.50 3.21
C VAL A 210 -2.87 7.79 3.11
N PHE A 211 -3.03 8.52 4.23
CA PHE A 211 -3.70 9.83 4.21
C PHE A 211 -2.94 10.85 3.35
N SER A 212 -1.62 10.88 3.44
CA SER A 212 -0.77 11.76 2.63
C SER A 212 -0.90 11.45 1.14
N ALA A 213 -1.00 10.18 0.76
CA ALA A 213 -1.22 9.75 -0.62
C ALA A 213 -2.57 10.23 -1.18
N ALA A 214 -3.65 10.14 -0.41
CA ALA A 214 -4.95 10.67 -0.79
C ALA A 214 -4.92 12.20 -0.95
N LEU A 215 -4.22 12.91 -0.08
CA LEU A 215 -4.02 14.36 -0.19
C LEU A 215 -3.19 14.74 -1.43
N LEU A 216 -2.13 13.98 -1.75
CA LEU A 216 -1.33 14.17 -2.97
C LEU A 216 -2.15 13.92 -4.25
N ASP A 217 -3.03 12.93 -4.26
CA ASP A 217 -3.94 12.70 -5.40
C ASP A 217 -4.86 13.90 -5.62
N ARG A 218 -5.43 14.43 -4.55
CA ARG A 218 -6.24 15.64 -4.61
C ARG A 218 -5.44 16.84 -5.08
N LEU A 219 -4.20 17.01 -4.60
CA LEU A 219 -3.30 18.08 -5.02
C LEU A 219 -2.98 17.96 -6.52
N GLY A 220 -2.70 16.75 -7.01
CA GLY A 220 -2.49 16.47 -8.43
C GLY A 220 -3.70 16.80 -9.30
N LYS A 221 -4.92 16.48 -8.84
CA LYS A 221 -6.16 16.86 -9.53
C LYS A 221 -6.33 18.37 -9.61
N LYS A 222 -5.93 19.11 -8.57
CA LYS A 222 -5.99 20.58 -8.55
C LYS A 222 -4.91 21.22 -9.41
N TYR A 223 -3.71 20.63 -9.45
CA TYR A 223 -2.54 21.13 -10.18
C TYR A 223 -2.00 20.07 -11.16
N PRO A 224 -2.60 19.93 -12.37
CA PRO A 224 -2.20 18.87 -13.31
C PRO A 224 -0.74 18.92 -13.78
N SER A 225 -0.05 20.04 -13.60
CA SER A 225 1.36 20.20 -13.98
C SER A 225 2.35 19.42 -13.09
N ILE A 226 1.92 19.05 -11.88
CA ILE A 226 2.78 18.34 -10.91
C ILE A 226 2.51 16.83 -10.88
N THR A 227 1.56 16.31 -11.66
CA THR A 227 1.20 14.91 -11.72
C THR A 227 1.24 14.37 -13.13
N GLY A 228 1.67 13.12 -13.28
CA GLY A 228 1.57 12.34 -14.51
C GLY A 228 0.37 11.40 -14.54
N ASN A 229 -0.51 11.43 -13.53
CA ASN A 229 -1.66 10.50 -13.37
C ASN A 229 -1.24 9.04 -13.60
N GLY A 230 -0.22 8.59 -12.85
CA GLY A 230 0.32 7.24 -12.97
C GLY A 230 1.49 7.10 -13.95
N VAL A 231 1.92 8.18 -14.59
CA VAL A 231 3.14 8.21 -15.40
C VAL A 231 4.27 8.83 -14.59
N MET A 232 5.37 8.11 -14.42
CA MET A 232 6.47 8.53 -13.54
C MET A 232 7.23 9.76 -14.02
N MET A 233 7.52 9.88 -15.34
CA MET A 233 8.48 10.86 -15.88
C MET A 233 7.83 11.85 -16.82
N LYS A 234 8.29 13.12 -16.77
CA LYS A 234 7.87 14.19 -17.67
C LYS A 234 8.50 13.99 -19.06
N GLY A 235 7.72 14.24 -20.11
CA GLY A 235 8.19 14.25 -21.49
C GLY A 235 8.39 12.86 -22.09
N ASP A 236 8.10 11.80 -21.38
CA ASP A 236 8.03 10.51 -21.99
C ASP A 236 6.71 10.40 -22.74
N VAL A 237 6.88 10.37 -24.03
CA VAL A 237 5.83 10.07 -24.99
C VAL A 237 5.05 8.88 -24.44
N GLN A 238 3.76 9.05 -24.23
CA GLN A 238 2.84 7.92 -24.30
C GLN A 238 3.37 7.03 -25.39
N VAL A 239 3.69 5.77 -25.07
CA VAL A 239 4.24 4.83 -26.03
C VAL A 239 3.27 4.80 -27.20
N LYS A 240 3.57 5.59 -28.26
CA LYS A 240 2.96 5.44 -29.56
C LYS A 240 3.48 4.12 -30.09
N GLY A 241 2.77 3.05 -29.79
CA GLY A 241 3.15 1.71 -30.17
C GLY A 241 2.45 0.62 -29.35
N ALA A 242 1.90 0.93 -28.17
CA ALA A 242 0.84 0.11 -27.60
C ALA A 242 -0.46 0.70 -28.13
N GLU A 243 -1.13 0.02 -29.05
CA GLU A 243 -2.51 0.32 -29.42
C GLU A 243 -3.32 0.51 -28.14
N ASP A 244 -4.11 1.58 -28.10
CA ASP A 244 -4.94 1.88 -26.93
C ASP A 244 -5.76 0.61 -26.63
N PRO A 245 -5.73 0.05 -25.41
CA PRO A 245 -6.48 -1.18 -25.08
C PRO A 245 -7.97 -1.12 -25.41
N LYS A 246 -8.49 0.07 -25.71
CA LYS A 246 -9.88 0.26 -26.14
C LYS A 246 -10.18 -0.37 -27.50
N ASP A 247 -9.17 -0.56 -28.34
CA ASP A 247 -9.33 -1.10 -29.70
C ASP A 247 -8.93 -2.58 -29.81
N VAL A 248 -8.27 -3.15 -28.81
CA VAL A 248 -7.90 -4.56 -28.76
C VAL A 248 -9.01 -5.32 -28.03
N LYS A 249 -9.73 -6.17 -28.73
CA LYS A 249 -10.64 -7.15 -28.13
C LYS A 249 -9.82 -8.21 -27.41
N ILE A 250 -9.61 -8.02 -26.11
CA ILE A 250 -8.90 -8.99 -25.28
C ILE A 250 -9.84 -10.16 -25.02
N GLY A 251 -9.53 -11.34 -25.52
CA GLY A 251 -10.27 -12.57 -25.27
C GLY A 251 -9.88 -13.20 -23.92
N ILE A 252 -10.66 -14.20 -23.49
CA ILE A 252 -10.38 -14.94 -22.24
C ILE A 252 -9.02 -15.61 -22.28
N GLY A 253 -8.56 -16.04 -23.47
CA GLY A 253 -7.25 -16.66 -23.67
C GLY A 253 -6.08 -15.71 -23.37
N GLU A 254 -6.18 -14.44 -23.76
CA GLU A 254 -5.15 -13.44 -23.48
C GLU A 254 -5.09 -13.07 -21.98
N TYR A 255 -6.24 -13.04 -21.30
CA TYR A 255 -6.26 -12.91 -19.83
C TYR A 255 -5.59 -14.10 -19.15
N ALA A 256 -5.90 -15.32 -19.58
CA ALA A 256 -5.30 -16.54 -19.05
C ALA A 256 -3.78 -16.58 -19.30
N SER A 257 -3.34 -16.19 -20.48
CA SER A 257 -1.90 -16.08 -20.83
C SER A 257 -1.20 -15.02 -20.01
N GLY A 258 -1.79 -13.85 -19.82
CA GLY A 258 -1.26 -12.77 -19.00
C GLY A 258 -1.15 -13.17 -17.51
N PHE A 259 -2.07 -14.01 -17.03
CA PHE A 259 -2.04 -14.55 -15.67
C PHE A 259 -0.97 -15.68 -15.53
N ALA A 260 -0.87 -16.59 -16.52
CA ALA A 260 0.01 -17.74 -16.43
C ALA A 260 1.50 -17.42 -16.61
N LEU A 261 1.82 -16.32 -17.27
CA LEU A 261 3.12 -16.17 -17.89
C LEU A 261 3.82 -14.85 -17.60
N GLY A 262 4.03 -14.42 -16.44
CA GLY A 262 5.01 -13.35 -16.20
C GLY A 262 6.32 -13.45 -17.04
N LEU A 263 6.36 -14.22 -18.13
CA LEU A 263 7.59 -14.65 -18.79
C LEU A 263 7.71 -14.51 -20.31
N ILE A 264 6.70 -14.19 -21.17
CA ILE A 264 6.88 -14.23 -22.65
C ILE A 264 5.98 -13.23 -23.46
N PRO A 265 6.01 -13.18 -24.80
CA PRO A 265 6.22 -12.07 -25.78
C PRO A 265 5.09 -11.02 -25.92
N ILE A 266 5.23 -10.15 -26.94
CA ILE A 266 4.52 -8.86 -27.16
C ILE A 266 2.97 -8.94 -27.12
N GLU A 267 2.37 -10.02 -27.56
CA GLU A 267 0.91 -10.25 -27.53
C GLU A 267 0.35 -10.41 -26.13
N ILE A 268 1.18 -10.83 -25.18
CA ILE A 268 0.86 -11.00 -23.76
C ILE A 268 0.80 -9.67 -23.01
N ARG A 269 1.40 -8.60 -23.55
CA ARG A 269 1.38 -7.28 -22.91
C ARG A 269 -0.04 -6.75 -22.72
N ALA A 270 -0.90 -6.90 -23.70
CA ALA A 270 -2.30 -6.48 -23.61
C ALA A 270 -3.07 -7.30 -22.55
N GLY A 271 -2.87 -8.62 -22.51
CA GLY A 271 -3.45 -9.51 -21.51
C GLY A 271 -2.95 -9.20 -20.09
N ALA A 272 -1.64 -9.01 -19.93
CA ALA A 272 -1.06 -8.65 -18.63
C ALA A 272 -1.57 -7.31 -18.10
N ARG A 273 -1.71 -6.29 -18.97
CA ARG A 273 -2.31 -5.00 -18.61
C ARG A 273 -3.79 -5.13 -18.28
N GLY A 274 -4.54 -5.92 -19.06
CA GLY A 274 -5.94 -6.21 -18.77
C GLY A 274 -6.13 -6.90 -17.42
N MET A 275 -5.28 -7.87 -17.09
CA MET A 275 -5.28 -8.56 -15.80
C MET A 275 -4.91 -7.61 -14.66
N GLN A 276 -3.91 -6.76 -14.82
CA GLN A 276 -3.56 -5.71 -13.86
C GLN A 276 -4.77 -4.81 -13.57
N GLN A 277 -5.44 -4.33 -14.61
CA GLN A 277 -6.63 -3.48 -14.45
C GLN A 277 -7.79 -4.21 -13.77
N PHE A 278 -7.99 -5.50 -14.08
CA PHE A 278 -8.98 -6.33 -13.42
C PHE A 278 -8.69 -6.47 -11.93
N PHE A 279 -7.44 -6.82 -11.57
CA PHE A 279 -7.03 -6.96 -10.18
C PHE A 279 -7.12 -5.61 -9.44
N ALA A 280 -6.61 -4.52 -10.00
CA ALA A 280 -6.71 -3.19 -9.42
C ALA A 280 -8.16 -2.73 -9.19
N LYS A 281 -9.09 -3.14 -10.06
CA LYS A 281 -10.49 -2.73 -9.94
C LYS A 281 -11.33 -3.60 -9.03
N TYR A 282 -11.16 -4.94 -9.10
CA TYR A 282 -12.08 -5.88 -8.45
C TYR A 282 -11.45 -6.61 -7.27
N MET A 283 -10.13 -6.83 -7.26
CA MET A 283 -9.44 -7.58 -6.22
C MET A 283 -8.85 -6.68 -5.11
N SER A 284 -8.85 -5.36 -5.29
CA SER A 284 -8.36 -4.42 -4.28
C SER A 284 -9.22 -4.42 -3.01
N PHE A 285 -10.55 -4.42 -3.13
CA PHE A 285 -11.42 -4.45 -1.94
C PHE A 285 -11.29 -5.75 -1.14
N PRO A 286 -11.30 -6.95 -1.74
CA PRO A 286 -10.97 -8.19 -1.03
C PRO A 286 -9.65 -8.13 -0.27
N LEU A 287 -8.61 -7.59 -0.91
CA LEU A 287 -7.30 -7.43 -0.29
C LEU A 287 -7.36 -6.48 0.91
N MET A 288 -8.04 -5.34 0.78
CA MET A 288 -8.20 -4.39 1.89
C MET A 288 -8.96 -4.98 3.08
N VAL A 289 -9.98 -5.82 2.83
CA VAL A 289 -10.70 -6.55 3.89
C VAL A 289 -9.76 -7.53 4.60
N ALA A 290 -8.98 -8.29 3.85
CA ALA A 290 -8.04 -9.26 4.41
C ALA A 290 -6.93 -8.58 5.24
N ILE A 291 -6.37 -7.45 4.75
CA ILE A 291 -5.42 -6.62 5.49
C ILE A 291 -6.07 -6.07 6.77
N GLY A 292 -7.28 -5.52 6.65
CA GLY A 292 -8.00 -4.96 7.79
C GLY A 292 -8.34 -6.00 8.86
N ALA A 293 -8.67 -7.23 8.46
CA ALA A 293 -8.92 -8.31 9.40
C ALA A 293 -7.68 -8.71 10.21
N GLY A 294 -6.50 -8.66 9.59
CA GLY A 294 -5.23 -8.92 10.27
C GLY A 294 -4.64 -7.71 11.01
N THR A 295 -5.31 -6.55 11.00
CA THR A 295 -4.81 -5.32 11.63
C THR A 295 -5.53 -5.07 12.95
N ASN A 296 -4.76 -4.96 14.05
CA ASN A 296 -5.32 -4.60 15.35
C ASN A 296 -5.35 -3.07 15.51
N LEU A 297 -6.55 -2.49 15.65
CA LEU A 297 -6.69 -1.05 15.86
C LEU A 297 -6.03 -0.54 17.14
N MET A 298 -5.85 -1.40 18.15
CA MET A 298 -5.18 -1.01 19.40
C MET A 298 -3.70 -0.70 19.21
N ASP A 299 -3.05 -1.25 18.19
CA ASP A 299 -1.66 -0.94 17.86
C ASP A 299 -1.50 0.55 17.49
N TYR A 300 -2.49 1.11 16.76
CA TYR A 300 -2.52 2.54 16.48
C TYR A 300 -2.67 3.38 17.76
N VAL A 301 -3.52 2.93 18.70
CA VAL A 301 -3.76 3.66 19.95
C VAL A 301 -2.51 3.70 20.83
N GLN A 302 -1.74 2.62 20.91
CA GLN A 302 -0.50 2.54 21.70
C GLN A 302 0.58 3.50 21.18
N ALA A 303 0.72 3.62 19.86
CA ALA A 303 1.68 4.56 19.26
C ALA A 303 1.19 6.02 19.28
N PHE A 304 -0.09 6.26 19.55
CA PHE A 304 -0.72 7.58 19.46
C PHE A 304 -0.39 8.45 20.67
N THR A 305 0.85 8.95 20.70
CA THR A 305 1.27 10.02 21.61
C THR A 305 1.60 11.26 20.80
N ILE A 306 1.46 12.46 21.42
CA ILE A 306 1.75 13.73 20.72
C ILE A 306 3.19 13.76 20.17
N PRO A 307 4.24 13.40 20.94
CA PRO A 307 5.60 13.36 20.43
C PRO A 307 5.76 12.37 19.26
N ASN A 308 5.24 11.14 19.38
CA ASN A 308 5.31 10.16 18.31
C ASN A 308 4.63 10.66 17.04
N LEU A 309 3.42 11.23 17.16
CA LEU A 309 2.69 11.75 16.01
C LEU A 309 3.46 12.86 15.29
N VAL A 310 4.06 13.79 16.03
CA VAL A 310 4.89 14.86 15.45
C VAL A 310 6.09 14.27 14.70
N MET A 311 6.81 13.33 15.32
CA MET A 311 7.98 12.68 14.71
C MET A 311 7.58 11.82 13.50
N ILE A 312 6.47 11.07 13.57
CA ILE A 312 5.95 10.26 12.46
C ILE A 312 5.57 11.15 11.28
N VAL A 313 4.82 12.23 11.52
CA VAL A 313 4.43 13.17 10.46
C VAL A 313 5.68 13.84 9.87
N ALA A 314 6.64 14.24 10.69
CA ALA A 314 7.91 14.80 10.23
C ALA A 314 8.68 13.78 9.35
N CYS A 315 8.76 12.53 9.77
CA CYS A 315 9.39 11.43 9.01
C CYS A 315 8.74 11.27 7.63
N VAL A 316 7.41 11.13 7.57
CA VAL A 316 6.67 10.92 6.32
C VAL A 316 6.77 12.13 5.40
N VAL A 317 6.64 13.35 5.93
CA VAL A 317 6.81 14.60 5.16
C VAL A 317 8.25 14.71 4.64
N GLY A 318 9.23 14.38 5.47
CA GLY A 318 10.63 14.34 5.07
C GLY A 318 10.89 13.37 3.93
N ALA A 319 10.30 12.18 3.98
CA ALA A 319 10.40 11.17 2.93
C ALA A 319 9.81 11.68 1.60
N MET A 320 8.62 12.28 1.62
CA MET A 320 8.01 12.88 0.44
C MET A 320 8.87 14.00 -0.16
N LEU A 321 9.31 14.92 0.67
CA LEU A 321 10.10 16.08 0.21
C LEU A 321 11.46 15.65 -0.33
N GLY A 322 12.12 14.69 0.31
CA GLY A 322 13.39 14.14 -0.14
C GLY A 322 13.28 13.44 -1.52
N ALA A 323 12.23 12.63 -1.69
CA ALA A 323 11.93 11.98 -2.96
C ALA A 323 11.66 13.01 -4.08
N VAL A 324 10.86 14.04 -3.80
CA VAL A 324 10.54 15.12 -4.75
C VAL A 324 11.78 15.93 -5.09
N LEU A 325 12.57 16.33 -4.07
CA LEU A 325 13.77 17.16 -4.25
C LEU A 325 14.75 16.51 -5.21
N ILE A 326 15.05 15.24 -5.01
CA ILE A 326 15.98 14.53 -5.88
C ILE A 326 15.33 14.10 -7.19
N GLY A 327 14.17 13.45 -7.12
CA GLY A 327 13.53 12.86 -8.29
C GLY A 327 13.05 13.89 -9.31
N SER A 328 12.40 14.97 -8.86
CA SER A 328 11.84 15.96 -9.78
C SER A 328 12.89 16.93 -10.29
N THR A 329 13.90 17.28 -9.47
CA THR A 329 14.92 18.27 -9.85
C THR A 329 15.95 17.68 -10.82
N PHE A 330 16.45 16.47 -10.54
CA PHE A 330 17.55 15.89 -11.32
C PHE A 330 17.07 14.91 -12.39
N PHE A 331 15.95 14.21 -12.18
CA PHE A 331 15.51 13.10 -13.04
C PHE A 331 14.18 13.32 -13.76
N LYS A 332 13.60 14.52 -13.66
CA LYS A 332 12.34 14.90 -14.34
C LYS A 332 11.14 14.02 -13.99
N PHE A 333 11.11 13.40 -12.82
CA PHE A 333 9.91 12.73 -12.35
C PHE A 333 8.78 13.73 -12.06
N TYR A 334 7.56 13.30 -12.19
CA TYR A 334 6.44 14.07 -11.70
C TYR A 334 6.45 14.11 -10.17
N PRO A 335 6.31 15.30 -9.54
CA PRO A 335 6.40 15.44 -8.08
C PRO A 335 5.46 14.54 -7.30
N VAL A 336 4.20 14.40 -7.74
CA VAL A 336 3.21 13.57 -7.05
C VAL A 336 3.59 12.09 -7.12
N GLU A 337 3.93 11.59 -8.30
CA GLU A 337 4.27 10.19 -8.51
C GLU A 337 5.53 9.78 -7.73
N ILE A 338 6.57 10.60 -7.74
CA ILE A 338 7.80 10.29 -7.03
C ILE A 338 7.65 10.44 -5.51
N ALA A 339 6.83 11.40 -5.04
CA ALA A 339 6.49 11.53 -3.62
C ALA A 339 5.76 10.29 -3.09
N ILE A 340 4.82 9.75 -3.89
CA ILE A 340 4.08 8.54 -3.52
C ILE A 340 5.01 7.34 -3.53
N THR A 341 5.70 7.07 -4.65
CA THR A 341 6.44 5.81 -4.84
C THR A 341 7.78 5.73 -4.09
N ALA A 342 8.62 6.75 -4.15
CA ALA A 342 9.92 6.76 -3.46
C ALA A 342 9.84 7.34 -2.04
N GLY A 343 8.81 8.15 -1.74
CA GLY A 343 8.61 8.74 -0.43
C GLY A 343 7.65 7.92 0.44
N LEU A 344 6.35 7.92 0.08
CA LEU A 344 5.32 7.32 0.93
C LEU A 344 5.36 5.79 0.96
N ASP A 345 5.57 5.12 -0.17
CA ASP A 345 5.68 3.66 -0.20
C ASP A 345 6.92 3.18 0.58
N MET A 346 8.00 3.98 0.62
CA MET A 346 9.14 3.73 1.49
C MET A 346 8.78 3.85 2.96
N ALA A 347 7.93 4.82 3.32
CA ALA A 347 7.47 5.09 4.68
C ALA A 347 6.20 4.31 5.07
N GLY A 348 5.63 3.54 4.17
CA GLY A 348 4.31 2.93 4.33
C GLY A 348 4.29 1.46 4.71
N GLY A 349 5.39 0.90 5.17
CA GLY A 349 5.39 -0.46 5.69
C GLY A 349 5.47 -1.58 4.65
N GLY A 350 5.74 -1.28 3.37
CA GLY A 350 5.95 -2.28 2.30
C GLY A 350 4.75 -3.21 2.03
N GLY A 351 4.83 -4.02 1.00
CA GLY A 351 3.83 -5.07 0.72
C GLY A 351 2.38 -4.59 0.78
N SER A 352 1.67 -4.85 1.86
CA SER A 352 0.30 -4.42 2.07
C SER A 352 0.16 -2.89 2.19
N GLY A 353 1.16 -2.22 2.75
CA GLY A 353 1.23 -0.76 2.85
C GLY A 353 1.31 -0.10 1.48
N ASP A 354 2.15 -0.61 0.58
CA ASP A 354 2.27 -0.11 -0.80
C ASP A 354 0.91 -0.17 -1.52
N VAL A 355 0.17 -1.28 -1.33
CA VAL A 355 -1.17 -1.42 -1.93
C VAL A 355 -2.16 -0.40 -1.36
N GLN A 356 -2.13 -0.13 -0.05
CA GLN A 356 -2.99 0.85 0.59
C GLN A 356 -2.70 2.27 0.07
N ILE A 357 -1.41 2.65 -0.01
CA ILE A 357 -0.94 3.96 -0.47
C ILE A 357 -1.30 4.19 -1.94
N LEU A 358 -1.00 3.22 -2.80
CA LEU A 358 -1.34 3.31 -4.23
C LEU A 358 -2.85 3.28 -4.46
N GLY A 359 -3.59 2.52 -3.66
CA GLY A 359 -5.04 2.48 -3.68
C GLY A 359 -5.67 3.82 -3.30
N ALA A 360 -5.21 4.42 -2.21
CA ALA A 360 -5.68 5.72 -1.74
C ALA A 360 -5.37 6.87 -2.72
N SER A 361 -4.28 6.75 -3.48
CA SER A 361 -3.89 7.72 -4.50
C SER A 361 -4.40 7.39 -5.91
N HIS A 362 -5.11 6.28 -6.09
CA HIS A 362 -5.58 5.80 -7.40
C HIS A 362 -4.46 5.60 -8.44
N ARG A 363 -3.30 5.02 -8.00
CA ARG A 363 -2.09 4.83 -8.83
C ARG A 363 -1.54 3.41 -8.77
N MET A 364 -2.44 2.41 -8.82
CA MET A 364 -2.05 0.99 -8.77
C MET A 364 -1.09 0.54 -9.89
N GLU A 365 -1.05 1.28 -10.99
CA GLU A 365 -0.11 1.08 -12.09
C GLU A 365 1.35 1.31 -11.69
N LEU A 366 1.60 2.02 -10.59
CA LEU A 366 2.94 2.28 -10.07
C LEU A 366 3.46 1.21 -9.11
N MET A 367 2.76 0.07 -8.96
CA MET A 367 3.11 -0.99 -8.01
C MET A 367 4.55 -1.49 -8.15
N SER A 368 5.10 -1.56 -9.38
CA SER A 368 6.48 -1.97 -9.59
C SER A 368 7.49 -1.02 -8.93
N PHE A 369 7.22 0.29 -8.97
CA PHE A 369 8.07 1.28 -8.32
C PHE A 369 7.92 1.26 -6.80
N ALA A 370 6.70 1.11 -6.29
CA ALA A 370 6.42 0.96 -4.87
C ALA A 370 7.19 -0.22 -4.27
N GLN A 371 7.11 -1.40 -4.91
CA GLN A 371 7.82 -2.60 -4.45
C GLN A 371 9.35 -2.47 -4.51
N ILE A 372 9.89 -1.73 -5.47
CA ILE A 372 11.32 -1.42 -5.52
C ILE A 372 11.70 -0.51 -4.36
N SER A 373 10.90 0.51 -4.08
CA SER A 373 11.12 1.43 -2.98
C SER A 373 11.17 0.70 -1.63
N SER A 374 10.15 -0.08 -1.32
CA SER A 374 10.07 -0.80 -0.05
C SER A 374 11.12 -1.91 0.08
N ARG A 375 11.47 -2.65 -0.99
CA ARG A 375 12.44 -3.74 -0.93
C ARG A 375 13.89 -3.25 -0.96
N ILE A 376 14.26 -2.40 -1.92
CA ILE A 376 15.63 -1.86 -2.00
C ILE A 376 15.86 -0.86 -0.88
N GLY A 377 14.91 0.04 -0.65
CA GLY A 377 14.98 1.00 0.44
C GLY A 377 15.03 0.31 1.79
N GLY A 378 14.20 -0.73 2.02
CA GLY A 378 14.23 -1.55 3.22
C GLY A 378 15.60 -2.21 3.46
N ALA A 379 16.24 -2.76 2.41
CA ALA A 379 17.58 -3.32 2.51
C ALA A 379 18.63 -2.26 2.91
N ILE A 380 18.53 -1.05 2.35
CA ILE A 380 19.38 0.09 2.75
C ILE A 380 19.16 0.44 4.23
N MET A 381 17.90 0.43 4.67
CA MET A 381 17.55 0.73 6.06
C MET A 381 18.07 -0.33 7.04
N LEU A 382 18.13 -1.61 6.66
CA LEU A 382 18.76 -2.65 7.48
C LEU A 382 20.26 -2.39 7.68
N ILE A 383 20.96 -1.92 6.64
CA ILE A 383 22.38 -1.52 6.76
C ILE A 383 22.50 -0.34 7.73
N ILE A 384 21.65 0.68 7.57
CA ILE A 384 21.64 1.85 8.47
C ILE A 384 21.31 1.42 9.91
N ALA A 385 20.33 0.53 10.10
CA ALA A 385 19.95 0.00 11.41
C ALA A 385 21.11 -0.72 12.09
N SER A 386 21.84 -1.57 11.35
CA SER A 386 23.02 -2.26 11.86
C SER A 386 24.09 -1.30 12.39
N VAL A 387 24.31 -0.18 11.67
CA VAL A 387 25.26 0.85 12.12
C VAL A 387 24.74 1.59 13.35
N LEU A 388 23.47 2.01 13.34
CA LEU A 388 22.89 2.78 14.44
C LEU A 388 22.77 1.96 15.73
N PHE A 389 22.36 0.70 15.67
CA PHE A 389 22.33 -0.19 16.83
C PHE A 389 23.74 -0.48 17.34
N GLY A 390 24.75 -0.62 16.46
CA GLY A 390 26.13 -0.80 16.86
C GLY A 390 26.76 0.43 17.56
N MET A 391 26.07 1.58 17.56
CA MET A 391 26.49 2.80 18.28
C MET A 391 25.86 2.93 19.67
N MET A 392 24.92 2.04 20.02
CA MET A 392 24.27 2.02 21.36
C MET A 392 25.20 1.39 22.40
#